data_04ac83aef881b2fdee16447cf13a4a2a
#
_entry.id   04ac83aef881b2fdee16447cf13a4a2a
#
_cell.length_a   1.000
_cell.length_b   1.000
_cell.length_c   1.000
_cell.angle_alpha   90.00
_cell.angle_beta   90.00
_cell.angle_gamma   90.00
#
_symmetry.space_group_name_H-M   'P 1'
#
loop_
_entity.id
_entity.type
_entity.pdbx_description
1 polymer ?
#
loop_
_entity_poly.entity_id
_entity_poly.type
_entity_poly.pdbx_seq_one_letter_code
_entity_poly.pdbx_strand_id
1 'polypeptide(L)'
;MIRNFHQNVRMDNWEVETDLFPKEALEIYSAWNLGQDISSEDKKKYFSAYRGGSQGDYRDGMDAKISNIVACLTLFPHSKRAVITIPNNSSPAHSSDDDAKCLREIHFYLDGQQLNATAFFRAQAADIFPKNIHFVGALISEIASNLDGEVKPGVLHYHATILVADRQ
;
A
#
# COMPACT_ATOMS: atom_id res chain seq x y z
N MET A 1 -19.43 1.61 11.16
CA MET A 1 -18.52 0.49 10.89
C MET A 1 -19.10 -0.38 9.79
N ILE A 2 -18.32 -0.65 8.74
CA ILE A 2 -18.67 -1.56 7.64
C ILE A 2 -17.73 -2.77 7.73
N ARG A 3 -18.26 -3.98 7.56
CA ARG A 3 -17.46 -5.21 7.54
C ARG A 3 -17.29 -5.71 6.12
N ASN A 4 -16.13 -6.30 5.84
CA ASN A 4 -15.78 -6.86 4.53
C ASN A 4 -15.97 -5.84 3.40
N PHE A 5 -15.39 -4.67 3.58
CA PHE A 5 -15.40 -3.61 2.58
C PHE A 5 -14.52 -3.99 1.40
N HIS A 6 -15.04 -3.79 0.20
CA HIS A 6 -14.33 -3.99 -1.06
C HIS A 6 -14.45 -2.77 -1.95
N GLN A 7 -13.36 -2.44 -2.62
CA GLN A 7 -13.35 -1.43 -3.67
C GLN A 7 -12.34 -1.80 -4.74
N ASN A 8 -12.73 -1.66 -6.00
CA ASN A 8 -11.85 -1.77 -7.15
C ASN A 8 -11.45 -0.37 -7.59
N VAL A 9 -10.16 -0.11 -7.72
CA VAL A 9 -9.62 1.17 -8.15
C VAL A 9 -8.74 0.95 -9.38
N ARG A 10 -9.06 1.64 -10.47
CA ARG A 10 -8.21 1.62 -11.68
C ARG A 10 -6.97 2.47 -11.43
N MET A 11 -5.80 1.86 -11.60
CA MET A 11 -4.50 2.50 -11.32
C MET A 11 -3.91 3.24 -12.53
N ASP A 12 -4.63 3.27 -13.65
CA ASP A 12 -4.26 4.02 -14.86
C ASP A 12 -4.79 5.47 -14.85
N ASN A 13 -5.84 5.72 -14.09
CA ASN A 13 -6.48 7.04 -13.97
C ASN A 13 -7.16 7.18 -12.61
N TRP A 14 -6.37 7.42 -11.58
CA TRP A 14 -6.86 7.53 -10.22
C TRP A 14 -6.35 8.81 -9.56
N GLU A 15 -7.24 9.46 -8.84
CA GLU A 15 -6.97 10.63 -8.00
C GLU A 15 -7.57 10.36 -6.61
N VAL A 16 -6.79 10.63 -5.59
CA VAL A 16 -7.18 10.36 -4.20
C VAL A 16 -6.89 11.54 -3.28
N GLU A 17 -6.53 12.68 -3.86
CA GLU A 17 -6.23 13.89 -3.10
C GLU A 17 -7.44 14.38 -2.31
N THR A 18 -7.17 14.78 -1.10
CA THR A 18 -8.14 15.41 -0.19
C THR A 18 -7.48 16.58 0.53
N ASP A 19 -8.27 17.40 1.23
CA ASP A 19 -7.72 18.48 2.07
C ASP A 19 -6.76 17.94 3.14
N LEU A 20 -7.06 16.74 3.68
CA LEU A 20 -6.19 16.07 4.63
C LEU A 20 -4.91 15.53 3.98
N PHE A 21 -5.02 15.03 2.76
CA PHE A 21 -3.94 14.45 1.98
C PHE A 21 -3.77 15.17 0.64
N PRO A 22 -3.15 16.34 0.61
CA PRO A 22 -2.75 16.96 -0.65
C PRO A 22 -1.68 16.10 -1.35
N LYS A 23 -1.47 16.35 -2.63
CA LYS A 23 -0.57 15.57 -3.48
C LYS A 23 0.80 15.34 -2.86
N GLU A 24 1.43 16.39 -2.34
CA GLU A 24 2.76 16.32 -1.74
C GLU A 24 2.79 15.37 -0.51
N ALA A 25 1.73 15.36 0.29
CA ALA A 25 1.65 14.47 1.45
C ALA A 25 1.55 13.01 1.01
N LEU A 26 0.79 12.73 -0.05
CA LEU A 26 0.65 11.39 -0.61
C LEU A 26 1.95 10.90 -1.25
N GLU A 27 2.63 11.76 -2.02
CA GLU A 27 3.90 11.43 -2.66
C GLU A 27 5.00 11.12 -1.61
N ILE A 28 5.13 11.94 -0.58
CA ILE A 28 6.11 11.73 0.51
C ILE A 28 5.78 10.44 1.29
N TYR A 29 4.52 10.21 1.60
CA TYR A 29 4.10 8.98 2.27
C TYR A 29 4.42 7.74 1.45
N SER A 30 4.14 7.76 0.15
CA SER A 30 4.42 6.64 -0.74
C SER A 30 5.91 6.43 -0.95
N ALA A 31 6.68 7.49 -1.17
CA ALA A 31 8.14 7.43 -1.32
C ALA A 31 8.79 6.77 -0.09
N TRP A 32 8.39 7.19 1.11
CA TRP A 32 8.85 6.56 2.35
C TRP A 32 8.56 5.06 2.39
N ASN A 33 7.34 4.66 2.06
CA ASN A 33 6.92 3.26 2.12
C ASN A 33 7.51 2.40 0.98
N LEU A 34 7.95 3.02 -0.12
CA LEU A 34 8.74 2.37 -1.17
C LEU A 34 10.23 2.19 -0.81
N GLY A 35 10.64 2.61 0.37
CA GLY A 35 12.04 2.53 0.82
C GLY A 35 12.90 3.70 0.39
N GLN A 36 12.34 4.74 -0.24
CA GLN A 36 13.08 5.90 -0.70
C GLN A 36 13.47 6.82 0.47
N ASP A 37 14.56 7.56 0.32
CA ASP A 37 14.96 8.55 1.29
C ASP A 37 14.11 9.80 1.15
N ILE A 38 13.60 10.30 2.28
CA ILE A 38 12.90 11.58 2.38
C ILE A 38 13.59 12.47 3.42
N SER A 39 13.47 13.78 3.27
CA SER A 39 14.06 14.71 4.22
C SER A 39 13.40 14.58 5.61
N SER A 40 14.18 14.88 6.66
CA SER A 40 13.64 14.91 8.03
C SER A 40 12.54 15.97 8.19
N GLU A 41 12.61 17.05 7.43
CA GLU A 41 11.61 18.12 7.40
C GLU A 41 10.30 17.62 6.81
N ASP A 42 10.34 16.96 5.63
CA ASP A 42 9.17 16.37 4.99
C ASP A 42 8.55 15.29 5.86
N LYS A 43 9.37 14.42 6.46
CA LYS A 43 8.89 13.44 7.40
C LYS A 43 8.12 14.07 8.55
N LYS A 44 8.70 15.10 9.19
CA LYS A 44 8.04 15.81 10.29
C LYS A 44 6.75 16.50 9.85
N LYS A 45 6.73 17.08 8.65
CA LYS A 45 5.60 17.81 8.10
C LYS A 45 4.44 16.89 7.72
N TYR A 46 4.72 15.77 7.05
CA TYR A 46 3.68 14.94 6.42
C TYR A 46 3.31 13.69 7.22
N PHE A 47 4.15 13.25 8.16
CA PHE A 47 3.82 12.17 9.11
C PHE A 47 3.25 12.71 10.44
N SER A 48 2.49 13.76 10.38
CA SER A 48 1.83 14.34 11.55
C SER A 48 0.75 13.41 12.12
N ALA A 49 0.50 13.53 13.43
CA ALA A 49 -0.46 12.68 14.13
C ALA A 49 -1.87 12.73 13.52
N TYR A 50 -2.31 13.91 13.06
CA TYR A 50 -3.63 14.07 12.43
C TYR A 50 -3.75 13.35 11.07
N ARG A 51 -2.62 13.01 10.42
CA ARG A 51 -2.55 12.16 9.21
C ARG A 51 -2.26 10.69 9.50
N GLY A 52 -2.34 10.26 10.74
CA GLY A 52 -2.10 8.87 11.13
C GLY A 52 -0.66 8.60 11.61
N GLY A 53 0.19 9.60 11.66
CA GLY A 53 1.55 9.47 12.16
C GLY A 53 2.30 8.30 11.52
N SER A 54 3.05 7.55 12.32
CA SER A 54 3.84 6.38 11.90
C SER A 54 3.04 5.08 11.78
N GLN A 55 1.73 5.08 12.04
CA GLN A 55 0.91 3.84 11.99
C GLN A 55 0.83 3.18 10.61
N GLY A 56 1.15 3.90 9.54
CA GLY A 56 1.23 3.38 8.18
C GLY A 56 2.67 3.21 7.70
N ASP A 57 3.60 2.90 8.55
CA ASP A 57 4.99 2.62 8.17
C ASP A 57 5.13 1.15 7.75
N TYR A 58 5.24 0.93 6.43
CA TYR A 58 5.34 -0.39 5.78
C TYR A 58 6.68 -0.61 5.08
N ARG A 59 7.64 0.32 5.24
CA ARG A 59 8.87 0.34 4.44
C ARG A 59 9.86 -0.79 4.72
N ASP A 60 9.75 -1.46 5.87
CA ASP A 60 10.74 -2.45 6.30
C ASP A 60 10.90 -3.57 5.28
N GLY A 61 12.11 -3.70 4.74
CA GLY A 61 12.46 -4.66 3.70
C GLY A 61 11.76 -4.45 2.36
N MET A 62 11.16 -3.28 2.09
CA MET A 62 10.33 -3.06 0.90
C MET A 62 11.15 -3.17 -0.40
N ASP A 63 12.38 -2.70 -0.45
CA ASP A 63 13.26 -2.84 -1.62
C ASP A 63 13.45 -4.30 -2.02
N ALA A 64 13.74 -5.16 -1.05
CA ALA A 64 13.90 -6.60 -1.29
C ALA A 64 12.56 -7.25 -1.69
N LYS A 65 11.45 -6.82 -1.10
CA LYS A 65 10.11 -7.32 -1.44
C LYS A 65 9.73 -6.96 -2.88
N ILE A 66 9.97 -5.71 -3.31
CA ILE A 66 9.76 -5.28 -4.70
C ILE A 66 10.61 -6.10 -5.65
N SER A 67 11.91 -6.23 -5.38
CA SER A 67 12.84 -7.01 -6.19
C SER A 67 12.41 -8.47 -6.34
N ASN A 68 11.90 -9.08 -5.26
CA ASN A 68 11.39 -10.44 -5.28
C ASN A 68 10.11 -10.59 -6.11
N ILE A 69 9.20 -9.61 -6.08
CA ILE A 69 8.00 -9.63 -6.94
C ILE A 69 8.39 -9.51 -8.41
N VAL A 70 9.29 -8.58 -8.75
CA VAL A 70 9.78 -8.41 -10.12
C VAL A 70 10.41 -9.70 -10.61
N ALA A 71 11.35 -10.28 -9.86
CA ALA A 71 12.00 -11.54 -10.23
C ALA A 71 10.97 -12.69 -10.38
N CYS A 72 10.01 -12.78 -9.47
CA CYS A 72 8.97 -13.80 -9.50
C CYS A 72 8.11 -13.71 -10.78
N LEU A 73 7.63 -12.52 -11.12
CA LEU A 73 6.76 -12.32 -12.29
C LEU A 73 7.53 -12.35 -13.61
N THR A 74 8.81 -11.97 -13.62
CA THR A 74 9.68 -12.11 -14.79
C THR A 74 9.92 -13.59 -15.13
N LEU A 75 10.22 -14.41 -14.12
CA LEU A 75 10.47 -15.85 -14.32
C LEU A 75 9.18 -16.65 -14.51
N PHE A 76 8.13 -16.25 -13.83
CA PHE A 76 6.85 -16.96 -13.78
C PHE A 76 5.67 -15.99 -13.89
N PRO A 77 5.31 -15.50 -15.10
CA PRO A 77 4.26 -14.49 -15.28
C PRO A 77 2.88 -14.87 -14.70
N HIS A 78 2.60 -16.16 -14.56
CA HIS A 78 1.36 -16.67 -13.96
C HIS A 78 1.55 -17.19 -12.53
N SER A 79 2.59 -16.73 -11.84
CA SER A 79 2.88 -17.16 -10.48
C SER A 79 1.74 -16.80 -9.52
N LYS A 80 1.45 -17.71 -8.61
CA LYS A 80 0.56 -17.49 -7.45
C LYS A 80 1.32 -17.06 -6.19
N ARG A 81 2.64 -16.82 -6.31
CA ARG A 81 3.56 -16.55 -5.19
C ARG A 81 4.08 -15.11 -5.17
N ALA A 82 3.60 -14.27 -6.10
CA ALA A 82 3.96 -12.85 -6.13
C ALA A 82 3.21 -12.09 -5.03
N VAL A 83 3.66 -12.26 -3.79
CA VAL A 83 3.01 -11.76 -2.57
C VAL A 83 4.00 -10.97 -1.73
N ILE A 84 3.60 -9.75 -1.35
CA ILE A 84 4.26 -8.98 -0.30
C ILE A 84 3.47 -9.17 0.98
N THR A 85 4.13 -9.60 2.05
CA THR A 85 3.56 -9.65 3.40
C THR A 85 4.14 -8.55 4.27
N ILE A 86 3.30 -8.00 5.15
CA ILE A 86 3.74 -7.04 6.16
C ILE A 86 3.82 -7.78 7.50
N PRO A 87 5.04 -8.04 8.00
CA PRO A 87 5.19 -8.79 9.25
C PRO A 87 4.58 -8.04 10.44
N ASN A 88 4.08 -8.81 11.36
CA ASN A 88 3.48 -8.37 12.61
C ASN A 88 3.79 -9.38 13.68
N ASN A 89 3.70 -8.99 14.93
CA ASN A 89 3.66 -9.98 16.02
C ASN A 89 2.44 -10.88 15.85
N SER A 90 2.63 -12.17 16.08
CA SER A 90 1.57 -13.17 15.94
C SER A 90 0.41 -12.97 16.93
N SER A 91 0.69 -12.31 18.03
CA SER A 91 -0.28 -12.01 19.10
C SER A 91 -0.09 -10.56 19.54
N PRO A 92 -0.65 -9.59 18.82
CA PRO A 92 -0.60 -8.19 19.24
C PRO A 92 -1.28 -8.03 20.61
N ALA A 93 -0.63 -7.29 21.50
CA ALA A 93 -1.20 -7.01 22.81
C ALA A 93 -2.43 -6.12 22.68
N HIS A 94 -3.48 -6.39 23.48
CA HIS A 94 -4.67 -5.55 23.51
C HIS A 94 -4.41 -4.12 24.05
N SER A 95 -3.30 -3.94 24.73
CA SER A 95 -2.88 -2.66 25.33
C SER A 95 -2.04 -1.79 24.40
N SER A 96 -1.64 -2.28 23.23
CA SER A 96 -0.82 -1.54 22.27
C SER A 96 -1.18 -1.93 20.84
N ASP A 97 -1.29 -0.92 19.98
CA ASP A 97 -1.45 -1.08 18.52
C ASP A 97 -0.13 -0.92 17.76
N ASP A 98 0.99 -0.72 18.45
CA ASP A 98 2.27 -0.35 17.83
C ASP A 98 2.75 -1.37 16.80
N ASP A 99 2.53 -2.65 17.06
CA ASP A 99 2.90 -3.74 16.16
C ASP A 99 1.77 -4.22 15.25
N ALA A 100 0.58 -3.65 15.38
CA ALA A 100 -0.61 -4.12 14.67
C ALA A 100 -0.82 -3.38 13.35
N LYS A 101 0.06 -3.60 12.37
CA LYS A 101 -0.06 -2.98 11.03
C LYS A 101 -1.43 -3.29 10.40
N CYS A 102 -2.02 -2.27 9.76
CA CYS A 102 -3.33 -2.43 9.09
C CYS A 102 -3.21 -3.22 7.78
N LEU A 103 -2.25 -2.88 6.93
CA LEU A 103 -1.92 -3.66 5.74
C LEU A 103 -1.29 -4.99 6.17
N ARG A 104 -1.82 -6.09 5.62
CA ARG A 104 -1.36 -7.45 5.93
C ARG A 104 -0.59 -8.07 4.79
N GLU A 105 -1.15 -8.04 3.58
CA GLU A 105 -0.52 -8.60 2.40
C GLU A 105 -1.05 -7.95 1.11
N ILE A 106 -0.24 -8.02 0.07
CA ILE A 106 -0.60 -7.62 -1.28
C ILE A 106 -0.20 -8.74 -2.23
N HIS A 107 -1.15 -9.27 -2.99
CA HIS A 107 -0.94 -10.24 -4.06
C HIS A 107 -0.89 -9.52 -5.40
N PHE A 108 0.13 -9.81 -6.20
CA PHE A 108 0.29 -9.25 -7.54
C PHE A 108 0.06 -10.34 -8.59
N TYR A 109 -0.53 -9.96 -9.71
CA TYR A 109 -0.69 -10.85 -10.86
C TYR A 109 -0.76 -10.07 -12.16
N LEU A 110 -0.28 -10.70 -13.24
CA LEU A 110 -0.38 -10.15 -14.59
C LEU A 110 -1.64 -10.67 -15.28
N ASP A 111 -2.35 -9.75 -15.94
CA ASP A 111 -3.39 -10.04 -16.92
C ASP A 111 -3.02 -9.34 -18.23
N GLY A 112 -2.46 -10.08 -19.17
CA GLY A 112 -1.79 -9.52 -20.32
C GLY A 112 -0.64 -8.58 -19.90
N GLN A 113 -0.71 -7.33 -20.33
CA GLN A 113 0.25 -6.29 -19.98
C GLN A 113 -0.19 -5.41 -18.79
N GLN A 114 -1.16 -5.86 -18.02
CA GLN A 114 -1.61 -5.14 -16.83
C GLN A 114 -1.16 -5.85 -15.55
N LEU A 115 -0.49 -5.10 -14.68
CA LEU A 115 -0.16 -5.55 -13.32
C LEU A 115 -1.30 -5.15 -12.39
N ASN A 116 -2.02 -6.15 -11.92
CA ASN A 116 -3.10 -6.00 -10.95
C ASN A 116 -2.63 -6.39 -9.56
N ALA A 117 -3.32 -5.91 -8.53
CA ALA A 117 -3.05 -6.30 -7.16
C ALA A 117 -4.32 -6.49 -6.35
N THR A 118 -4.26 -7.40 -5.39
CA THR A 118 -5.26 -7.52 -4.31
C THR A 118 -4.57 -7.17 -2.99
N ALA A 119 -5.00 -6.09 -2.34
CA ALA A 119 -4.47 -5.66 -1.05
C ALA A 119 -5.46 -5.97 0.06
N PHE A 120 -4.96 -6.61 1.13
CA PHE A 120 -5.74 -6.97 2.30
C PHE A 120 -5.33 -6.14 3.50
N PHE A 121 -6.29 -5.41 4.05
CA PHE A 121 -6.19 -4.64 5.28
C PHE A 121 -7.07 -5.25 6.37
N ARG A 122 -6.54 -5.42 7.60
CA ARG A 122 -7.36 -5.85 8.73
C ARG A 122 -8.38 -4.80 9.16
N ALA A 123 -7.99 -3.52 9.02
CA ALA A 123 -8.82 -2.38 9.36
C ALA A 123 -8.43 -1.16 8.51
N GLN A 124 -9.37 -0.29 8.25
CA GLN A 124 -9.21 0.97 7.55
C GLN A 124 -10.09 2.03 8.17
N ALA A 125 -9.53 3.21 8.43
CA ALA A 125 -10.31 4.41 8.68
C ALA A 125 -10.51 5.17 7.37
N ALA A 126 -11.71 5.67 7.11
CA ALA A 126 -12.06 6.28 5.83
C ALA A 126 -11.30 7.60 5.60
N ASP A 127 -11.01 8.35 6.66
CA ASP A 127 -10.27 9.61 6.61
C ASP A 127 -8.83 9.45 6.13
N ILE A 128 -8.20 8.29 6.40
CA ILE A 128 -6.82 7.98 5.97
C ILE A 128 -6.74 6.98 4.81
N PHE A 129 -7.88 6.60 4.24
CA PHE A 129 -7.94 5.70 3.09
C PHE A 129 -7.13 6.19 1.88
N PRO A 130 -7.13 7.50 1.53
CA PRO A 130 -6.39 8.02 0.38
C PRO A 130 -4.90 7.67 0.40
N LYS A 131 -4.22 7.77 1.55
CA LYS A 131 -2.79 7.47 1.61
C LYS A 131 -2.46 6.01 1.32
N ASN A 132 -3.33 5.08 1.73
CA ASN A 132 -3.13 3.66 1.49
C ASN A 132 -3.36 3.30 0.02
N ILE A 133 -4.37 3.88 -0.62
CA ILE A 133 -4.60 3.73 -2.07
C ILE A 133 -3.41 4.30 -2.84
N HIS A 134 -2.93 5.49 -2.48
CA HIS A 134 -1.80 6.11 -3.15
C HIS A 134 -0.53 5.26 -3.03
N PHE A 135 -0.22 4.79 -1.82
CA PHE A 135 0.94 3.92 -1.60
C PHE A 135 0.87 2.62 -2.41
N VAL A 136 -0.25 1.91 -2.38
CA VAL A 136 -0.38 0.65 -3.14
C VAL A 136 -0.35 0.92 -4.65
N GLY A 137 -0.93 2.02 -5.12
CA GLY A 137 -0.86 2.46 -6.51
C GLY A 137 0.58 2.77 -6.94
N ALA A 138 1.34 3.51 -6.12
CA ALA A 138 2.75 3.78 -6.35
C ALA A 138 3.59 2.48 -6.39
N LEU A 139 3.29 1.53 -5.50
CA LEU A 139 3.94 0.22 -5.46
C LEU A 139 3.66 -0.61 -6.73
N ILE A 140 2.41 -0.63 -7.20
CA ILE A 140 2.05 -1.28 -8.48
C ILE A 140 2.81 -0.63 -9.64
N SER A 141 2.89 0.71 -9.67
CA SER A 141 3.61 1.44 -10.73
C SER A 141 5.11 1.15 -10.68
N GLU A 142 5.71 1.12 -9.51
CA GLU A 142 7.13 0.78 -9.34
C GLU A 142 7.44 -0.64 -9.83
N ILE A 143 6.64 -1.62 -9.43
CA ILE A 143 6.83 -3.00 -9.88
C ILE A 143 6.61 -3.11 -11.39
N ALA A 144 5.55 -2.52 -11.94
CA ALA A 144 5.24 -2.57 -13.37
C ALA A 144 6.37 -1.98 -14.22
N SER A 145 6.98 -0.86 -13.79
CA SER A 145 8.09 -0.21 -14.50
C SER A 145 9.39 -1.03 -14.52
N ASN A 146 9.53 -1.98 -13.61
CA ASN A 146 10.69 -2.87 -13.51
C ASN A 146 10.45 -4.26 -14.15
N LEU A 147 9.27 -4.52 -14.67
CA LEU A 147 8.98 -5.73 -15.44
C LEU A 147 9.32 -5.55 -16.92
N ASP A 148 9.73 -6.63 -17.57
CA ASP A 148 10.01 -6.62 -19.01
C ASP A 148 8.72 -6.40 -19.82
N GLY A 149 8.85 -5.69 -20.93
CA GLY A 149 7.74 -5.35 -21.80
C GLY A 149 7.05 -4.02 -21.40
N GLU A 150 5.92 -3.73 -22.02
CA GLU A 150 5.14 -2.53 -21.72
C GLU A 150 4.06 -2.80 -20.65
N VAL A 151 4.49 -3.32 -19.50
CA VAL A 151 3.57 -3.60 -18.37
C VAL A 151 3.10 -2.27 -17.78
N LYS A 152 1.79 -2.14 -17.58
CA LYS A 152 1.14 -0.95 -17.01
C LYS A 152 0.40 -1.30 -15.72
N PRO A 153 0.25 -0.33 -14.81
CA PRO A 153 -0.66 -0.48 -13.69
C PRO A 153 -2.09 -0.82 -14.15
N GLY A 154 -2.68 -1.84 -13.55
CA GLY A 154 -4.02 -2.30 -13.86
C GLY A 154 -5.03 -1.91 -12.79
N VAL A 155 -5.62 -2.89 -12.10
CA VAL A 155 -6.65 -2.70 -11.08
C VAL A 155 -6.09 -3.07 -9.70
N LEU A 156 -6.35 -2.23 -8.72
CA LEU A 156 -6.22 -2.55 -7.31
C LEU A 156 -7.58 -3.04 -6.79
N HIS A 157 -7.62 -4.28 -6.34
CA HIS A 157 -8.73 -4.84 -5.56
C HIS A 157 -8.41 -4.61 -4.07
N TYR A 158 -9.04 -3.60 -3.50
CA TYR A 158 -8.85 -3.25 -2.10
C TYR A 158 -9.85 -3.98 -1.22
N HIS A 159 -9.36 -4.63 -0.16
CA HIS A 159 -10.18 -5.29 0.83
C HIS A 159 -9.82 -4.83 2.23
N ALA A 160 -10.82 -4.45 3.02
CA ALA A 160 -10.67 -4.21 4.45
C ALA A 160 -11.70 -5.01 5.24
N THR A 161 -11.25 -5.82 6.21
CA THR A 161 -12.18 -6.56 7.08
C THR A 161 -13.08 -5.62 7.86
N ILE A 162 -12.54 -4.48 8.29
CA ILE A 162 -13.27 -3.45 9.03
C ILE A 162 -12.97 -2.09 8.43
N LEU A 163 -14.01 -1.35 8.02
CA LEU A 163 -13.95 0.07 7.68
C LEU A 163 -14.68 0.89 8.73
N VAL A 164 -14.04 1.87 9.31
CA VAL A 164 -14.62 2.86 10.25
C VAL A 164 -14.62 4.25 9.63
N ALA A 165 -15.44 5.15 10.14
CA ALA A 165 -15.54 6.51 9.60
C ALA A 165 -14.25 7.29 9.86
N ASP A 166 -13.75 7.21 11.09
CA ASP A 166 -12.58 7.91 11.58
C ASP A 166 -11.72 7.00 12.47
N ARG A 167 -10.57 7.52 12.85
CA ARG A 167 -9.71 6.91 13.87
C ARG A 167 -10.21 7.33 15.25
N GLN A 168 -10.64 6.37 16.02
CA GLN A 168 -10.95 6.55 17.45
C GLN A 168 -9.76 6.14 18.30
#